data_575c3b016a36e283cc836c690084489a
#
_entry.id   575c3b016a36e283cc836c690084489a
#
_cell.length_a   1.000
_cell.length_b   1.000
_cell.length_c   1.000
_cell.angle_alpha   90.00
_cell.angle_beta   90.00
_cell.angle_gamma   90.00
#
_symmetry.space_group_name_H-M   'P 1'
#
loop_
_entity.id
_entity.type
_entity.pdbx_description
1 polymer ?
#
loop_
_entity_poly.entity_id
_entity_poly.type
_entity_poly.pdbx_seq_one_letter_code
_entity_poly.pdbx_strand_id
1 'polypeptide(L)'
;MNDTLNKSLISGHEGLRLKLYKDSLGFWTIARGFNLEAPGAMAVCAAAGVDYHAVMAGEAITLDQANTIFDGQYNAVAAQARHAVPGIDAYPDNAGAVICDMIFELGIGGFLAFHHTVAAIVAKNWRAAIAGMKASKWATQVPAREENDVALLEALCG
;
A
#
# COMPACT_ATOMS: atom_id res chain seq x y z
N MET A 1 -12.81 -4.86 7.73
CA MET A 1 -11.71 -3.89 7.42
C MET A 1 -12.23 -2.47 7.41
N ASN A 2 -11.46 -1.53 7.92
CA ASN A 2 -11.78 -0.10 7.93
C ASN A 2 -11.08 0.60 6.74
N ASP A 3 -11.77 0.71 5.62
CA ASP A 3 -11.20 1.26 4.38
C ASP A 3 -10.72 2.72 4.54
N THR A 4 -11.39 3.51 5.38
CA THR A 4 -10.99 4.90 5.66
C THR A 4 -9.64 4.95 6.37
N LEU A 5 -9.46 4.15 7.42
CA LEU A 5 -8.19 4.06 8.15
C LEU A 5 -7.07 3.54 7.24
N ASN A 6 -7.35 2.47 6.49
CA ASN A 6 -6.38 1.85 5.58
C ASN A 6 -5.88 2.85 4.53
N LYS A 7 -6.80 3.54 3.86
CA LYS A 7 -6.46 4.58 2.87
C LYS A 7 -5.70 5.75 3.49
N SER A 8 -6.06 6.15 4.71
CA SER A 8 -5.36 7.23 5.43
C SER A 8 -3.92 6.87 5.71
N LEU A 9 -3.66 5.66 6.22
CA LEU A 9 -2.31 5.17 6.50
C LEU A 9 -1.45 5.15 5.23
N ILE A 10 -1.93 4.47 4.18
CA ILE A 10 -1.22 4.36 2.90
C ILE A 10 -0.94 5.74 2.30
N SER A 11 -1.96 6.62 2.27
CA SER A 11 -1.80 7.98 1.74
C SER A 11 -0.77 8.80 2.50
N GLY A 12 -0.68 8.62 3.82
CA GLY A 12 0.31 9.27 4.66
C GLY A 12 1.74 8.84 4.30
N HIS A 13 1.94 7.58 3.97
CA HIS A 13 3.24 7.06 3.56
C HIS A 13 3.64 7.43 2.12
N GLU A 14 2.69 7.39 1.18
CA GLU A 14 2.99 7.62 -0.24
C GLU A 14 3.16 9.09 -0.62
N GLY A 15 2.49 10.00 0.09
CA GLY A 15 2.40 11.40 -0.33
C GLY A 15 1.52 11.58 -1.57
N LEU A 16 1.56 12.80 -2.17
CA LEU A 16 0.76 13.15 -3.36
C LEU A 16 1.59 14.01 -4.32
N ARG A 17 1.63 13.61 -5.58
CA ARG A 17 2.20 14.38 -6.69
C ARG A 17 1.20 14.45 -7.85
N LEU A 18 0.86 15.67 -8.28
CA LEU A 18 -0.04 15.90 -9.42
C LEU A 18 0.67 15.99 -10.77
N LYS A 19 2.00 16.03 -10.78
CA LYS A 19 2.85 15.91 -11.97
C LYS A 19 3.74 14.69 -11.86
N LEU A 20 4.10 14.11 -13.00
CA LEU A 20 4.98 12.95 -13.02
C LEU A 20 6.35 13.28 -12.40
N TYR A 21 6.92 12.28 -11.75
CA TYR A 21 8.26 12.32 -11.17
C TYR A 21 8.90 10.93 -11.29
N LYS A 22 10.20 10.86 -11.11
CA LYS A 22 10.87 9.56 -10.97
C LYS A 22 10.91 9.13 -9.51
N ASP A 23 10.47 7.90 -9.26
CA ASP A 23 10.61 7.28 -7.93
C ASP A 23 12.07 6.90 -7.63
N SER A 24 12.31 6.33 -6.45
CA SER A 24 13.66 5.92 -6.02
C SER A 24 14.29 4.84 -6.91
N LEU A 25 13.49 4.10 -7.68
CA LEU A 25 13.93 3.06 -8.62
C LEU A 25 14.05 3.60 -10.06
N GLY A 26 13.70 4.87 -10.30
CA GLY A 26 13.79 5.52 -11.60
C GLY A 26 12.57 5.34 -12.50
N PHE A 27 11.45 4.81 -11.98
CA PHE A 27 10.20 4.70 -12.72
C PHE A 27 9.40 6.00 -12.73
N TRP A 28 8.79 6.34 -13.87
CA TRP A 28 7.86 7.44 -13.95
C TRP A 28 6.61 7.15 -13.13
N THR A 29 6.32 8.03 -12.20
CA THR A 29 5.31 7.84 -11.16
C THR A 29 4.47 9.11 -11.03
N ILE A 30 3.21 8.97 -10.59
CA ILE A 30 2.27 10.08 -10.36
C ILE A 30 1.31 9.73 -9.21
N ALA A 31 0.50 10.68 -8.82
CA ALA A 31 -0.52 10.54 -7.79
C ALA A 31 0.08 10.09 -6.44
N ARG A 32 -0.33 8.96 -5.90
CA ARG A 32 0.18 8.38 -4.65
C ARG A 32 0.95 7.10 -4.97
N GLY A 33 2.13 7.26 -5.59
CA GLY A 33 2.98 6.12 -5.92
C GLY A 33 2.50 5.27 -7.10
N PHE A 34 1.69 5.85 -8.02
CA PHE A 34 1.22 5.11 -9.20
C PHE A 34 2.30 5.07 -10.29
N ASN A 35 2.79 3.86 -10.60
CA ASN A 35 3.80 3.63 -11.63
C ASN A 35 3.18 3.72 -13.03
N LEU A 36 3.54 4.77 -13.77
CA LEU A 36 3.08 5.02 -15.15
C LEU A 36 3.68 4.05 -16.17
N GLU A 37 4.75 3.36 -15.82
CA GLU A 37 5.43 2.39 -16.69
C GLU A 37 4.96 0.94 -16.43
N ALA A 38 4.05 0.73 -15.45
CA ALA A 38 3.51 -0.58 -15.16
C ALA A 38 2.57 -1.07 -16.27
N PRO A 39 2.47 -2.37 -16.53
CA PRO A 39 1.47 -2.93 -17.44
C PRO A 39 0.06 -2.46 -17.06
N GLY A 40 -0.71 -1.98 -18.04
CA GLY A 40 -2.08 -1.49 -17.82
C GLY A 40 -2.19 -0.05 -17.33
N ALA A 41 -1.08 0.69 -17.13
CA ALA A 41 -1.10 2.07 -16.64
C ALA A 41 -1.97 3.00 -17.50
N MET A 42 -1.92 2.87 -18.83
CA MET A 42 -2.77 3.64 -19.73
C MET A 42 -4.27 3.42 -19.50
N ALA A 43 -4.67 2.16 -19.26
CA ALA A 43 -6.07 1.82 -18.99
C ALA A 43 -6.53 2.39 -17.64
N VAL A 44 -5.68 2.36 -16.62
CA VAL A 44 -5.97 2.99 -15.31
C VAL A 44 -6.12 4.49 -15.45
N CYS A 45 -5.22 5.16 -16.19
CA CYS A 45 -5.33 6.58 -16.48
C CYS A 45 -6.64 6.91 -17.21
N ALA A 46 -6.98 6.16 -18.27
CA ALA A 46 -8.21 6.37 -19.02
C ALA A 46 -9.46 6.22 -18.14
N ALA A 47 -9.49 5.21 -17.26
CA ALA A 47 -10.60 5.00 -16.32
C ALA A 47 -10.75 6.15 -15.31
N ALA A 48 -9.66 6.86 -14.99
CA ALA A 48 -9.65 8.05 -14.12
C ALA A 48 -9.87 9.36 -14.90
N GLY A 49 -10.15 9.30 -16.20
CA GLY A 49 -10.28 10.49 -17.05
C GLY A 49 -8.97 11.24 -17.27
N VAL A 50 -7.84 10.53 -17.20
CA VAL A 50 -6.48 11.09 -17.36
C VAL A 50 -5.97 10.75 -18.77
N ASP A 51 -5.50 11.78 -19.50
CA ASP A 51 -4.74 11.58 -20.72
C ASP A 51 -3.32 11.17 -20.39
N TYR A 52 -3.02 9.91 -20.60
CA TYR A 52 -1.70 9.32 -20.31
C TYR A 52 -0.57 10.05 -21.08
N HIS A 53 -0.78 10.37 -22.35
CA HIS A 53 0.24 11.02 -23.17
C HIS A 53 0.50 12.45 -22.74
N ALA A 54 -0.54 13.19 -22.35
CA ALA A 54 -0.39 14.53 -21.79
C ALA A 54 0.38 14.51 -20.47
N VAL A 55 0.09 13.55 -19.59
CA VAL A 55 0.84 13.35 -18.35
C VAL A 55 2.31 13.03 -18.62
N MET A 56 2.60 12.12 -19.56
CA MET A 56 3.98 11.79 -19.94
C MET A 56 4.71 12.98 -20.59
N ALA A 57 3.98 13.94 -21.14
CA ALA A 57 4.50 15.20 -21.65
C ALA A 57 4.70 16.28 -20.54
N GLY A 58 4.31 15.97 -19.30
CA GLY A 58 4.50 16.84 -18.13
C GLY A 58 3.26 17.60 -17.68
N GLU A 59 2.08 17.32 -18.23
CA GLU A 59 0.84 17.93 -17.75
C GLU A 59 0.44 17.40 -16.37
N ALA A 60 -0.19 18.27 -15.59
CA ALA A 60 -0.69 17.91 -14.26
C ALA A 60 -2.05 17.21 -14.37
N ILE A 61 -2.30 16.29 -13.44
CA ILE A 61 -3.64 15.74 -13.18
C ILE A 61 -4.33 16.55 -12.07
N THR A 62 -5.64 16.40 -11.95
CA THR A 62 -6.41 16.97 -10.86
C THR A 62 -6.32 16.11 -9.60
N LEU A 63 -6.66 16.69 -8.44
CA LEU A 63 -6.76 15.93 -7.18
C LEU A 63 -7.79 14.80 -7.28
N ASP A 64 -8.95 15.05 -7.91
CA ASP A 64 -9.99 14.03 -8.09
C ASP A 64 -9.50 12.87 -8.95
N GLN A 65 -8.76 13.15 -10.02
CA GLN A 65 -8.13 12.12 -10.85
C GLN A 65 -7.10 11.31 -10.06
N ALA A 66 -6.26 11.97 -9.27
CA ALA A 66 -5.29 11.30 -8.39
C ALA A 66 -5.98 10.40 -7.36
N ASN A 67 -7.08 10.86 -6.76
CA ASN A 67 -7.87 10.07 -5.82
C ASN A 67 -8.54 8.87 -6.50
N THR A 68 -9.06 9.04 -7.72
CA THR A 68 -9.65 7.94 -8.49
C THR A 68 -8.62 6.85 -8.81
N ILE A 69 -7.41 7.24 -9.21
CA ILE A 69 -6.28 6.30 -9.41
C ILE A 69 -5.98 5.55 -8.11
N PHE A 70 -5.84 6.28 -7.01
CA PHE A 70 -5.53 5.70 -5.70
C PHE A 70 -6.63 4.76 -5.20
N ASP A 71 -7.89 5.10 -5.38
CA ASP A 71 -9.02 4.24 -5.03
C ASP A 71 -8.98 2.91 -5.79
N GLY A 72 -8.62 2.95 -7.07
CA GLY A 72 -8.40 1.74 -7.87
C GLY A 72 -7.27 0.87 -7.34
N GLN A 73 -6.12 1.47 -6.99
CA GLN A 73 -4.99 0.76 -6.37
C GLN A 73 -5.39 0.13 -5.04
N TYR A 74 -6.05 0.90 -4.17
CA TYR A 74 -6.49 0.42 -2.87
C TYR A 74 -7.50 -0.73 -2.99
N ASN A 75 -8.47 -0.64 -3.89
CA ASN A 75 -9.46 -1.71 -4.10
C ASN A 75 -8.79 -3.03 -4.50
N ALA A 76 -7.75 -2.97 -5.34
CA ALA A 76 -6.97 -4.15 -5.70
C ALA A 76 -6.22 -4.72 -4.48
N VAL A 77 -5.59 -3.86 -3.67
CA VAL A 77 -4.92 -4.25 -2.42
C VAL A 77 -5.90 -4.88 -1.44
N ALA A 78 -7.07 -4.29 -1.23
CA ALA A 78 -8.09 -4.82 -0.33
C ALA A 78 -8.60 -6.21 -0.76
N ALA A 79 -8.75 -6.43 -2.07
CA ALA A 79 -9.09 -7.74 -2.61
C ALA A 79 -7.98 -8.77 -2.36
N GLN A 80 -6.73 -8.39 -2.60
CA GLN A 80 -5.55 -9.23 -2.34
C GLN A 80 -5.42 -9.57 -0.84
N ALA A 81 -5.65 -8.59 0.04
CA ALA A 81 -5.62 -8.79 1.50
C ALA A 81 -6.67 -9.81 1.96
N ARG A 82 -7.91 -9.73 1.44
CA ARG A 82 -8.98 -10.71 1.74
C ARG A 82 -8.64 -12.12 1.26
N HIS A 83 -7.94 -12.21 0.12
CA HIS A 83 -7.50 -13.50 -0.41
C HIS A 83 -6.35 -14.09 0.42
N ALA A 84 -5.37 -13.28 0.78
CA ALA A 84 -4.16 -13.71 1.50
C ALA A 84 -4.42 -14.00 2.99
N VAL A 85 -5.35 -13.26 3.60
CA VAL A 85 -5.68 -13.37 5.03
C VAL A 85 -7.18 -13.61 5.19
N PRO A 86 -7.64 -14.86 5.10
CA PRO A 86 -9.05 -15.19 5.23
C PRO A 86 -9.65 -14.66 6.55
N GLY A 87 -10.81 -14.01 6.45
CA GLY A 87 -11.50 -13.43 7.61
C GLY A 87 -10.94 -12.09 8.09
N ILE A 88 -10.07 -11.43 7.31
CA ILE A 88 -9.47 -10.13 7.65
C ILE A 88 -10.51 -9.05 7.99
N ASP A 89 -11.72 -9.13 7.43
CA ASP A 89 -12.79 -8.17 7.72
C ASP A 89 -13.25 -8.20 9.20
N ALA A 90 -12.96 -9.29 9.92
CA ALA A 90 -13.21 -9.44 11.36
C ALA A 90 -11.96 -9.19 12.24
N TYR A 91 -10.86 -8.75 11.65
CA TYR A 91 -9.66 -8.37 12.38
C TYR A 91 -9.79 -6.97 13.00
N PRO A 92 -9.03 -6.65 14.05
CA PRO A 92 -8.91 -5.27 14.52
C PRO A 92 -8.51 -4.32 13.38
N ASP A 93 -9.07 -3.12 13.38
CA ASP A 93 -8.84 -2.14 12.31
C ASP A 93 -7.36 -1.87 12.05
N ASN A 94 -6.56 -1.74 13.13
CA ASN A 94 -5.11 -1.55 13.03
C ASN A 94 -4.42 -2.69 12.28
N ALA A 95 -4.81 -3.94 12.53
CA ALA A 95 -4.24 -5.08 11.83
C ALA A 95 -4.60 -5.07 10.34
N GLY A 96 -5.86 -4.75 10.02
CA GLY A 96 -6.31 -4.59 8.64
C GLY A 96 -5.53 -3.50 7.90
N ALA A 97 -5.27 -2.37 8.57
CA ALA A 97 -4.51 -1.26 8.01
C ALA A 97 -3.07 -1.65 7.69
N VAL A 98 -2.36 -2.28 8.62
CA VAL A 98 -0.98 -2.75 8.44
C VAL A 98 -0.88 -3.76 7.30
N ILE A 99 -1.80 -4.73 7.22
CA ILE A 99 -1.80 -5.73 6.14
C ILE A 99 -1.96 -5.05 4.77
N CYS A 100 -2.90 -4.11 4.66
CA CYS A 100 -3.11 -3.37 3.41
C CYS A 100 -1.90 -2.49 3.06
N ASP A 101 -1.27 -1.83 4.05
CA ASP A 101 -0.09 -1.00 3.82
C ASP A 101 1.11 -1.83 3.34
N MET A 102 1.38 -2.96 3.98
CA MET A 102 2.42 -3.89 3.54
C MET A 102 2.18 -4.42 2.11
N ILE A 103 0.93 -4.77 1.77
CA ILE A 103 0.62 -5.25 0.41
C ILE A 103 0.76 -4.11 -0.61
N PHE A 104 0.37 -2.89 -0.25
CA PHE A 104 0.51 -1.73 -1.13
C PHE A 104 1.97 -1.46 -1.47
N GLU A 105 2.86 -1.50 -0.47
CA GLU A 105 4.30 -1.24 -0.61
C GLU A 105 5.05 -2.38 -1.30
N LEU A 106 4.81 -3.61 -0.85
CA LEU A 106 5.60 -4.78 -1.25
C LEU A 106 5.00 -5.54 -2.46
N GLY A 107 3.76 -5.24 -2.79
CA GLY A 107 2.94 -6.13 -3.62
C GLY A 107 2.56 -7.42 -2.89
N ILE A 108 1.56 -8.14 -3.41
CA ILE A 108 1.10 -9.39 -2.79
C ILE A 108 2.20 -10.46 -2.70
N GLY A 109 3.05 -10.59 -3.71
CA GLY A 109 4.16 -11.54 -3.71
C GLY A 109 5.18 -11.22 -2.64
N GLY A 110 5.54 -9.94 -2.47
CA GLY A 110 6.44 -9.47 -1.43
C GLY A 110 5.86 -9.70 -0.03
N PHE A 111 4.59 -9.38 0.19
CA PHE A 111 3.90 -9.64 1.45
C PHE A 111 3.92 -11.14 1.80
N LEU A 112 3.55 -12.01 0.87
CA LEU A 112 3.52 -13.46 1.10
C LEU A 112 4.92 -14.07 1.32
N ALA A 113 5.98 -13.43 0.86
CA ALA A 113 7.36 -13.86 1.13
C ALA A 113 7.76 -13.71 2.60
N PHE A 114 7.04 -12.91 3.38
CA PHE A 114 7.20 -12.80 4.84
C PHE A 114 6.54 -13.98 5.56
N HIS A 115 6.89 -15.21 5.23
CA HIS A 115 6.20 -16.42 5.65
C HIS A 115 5.89 -16.49 7.15
N HIS A 116 6.87 -16.19 8.01
CA HIS A 116 6.68 -16.22 9.47
C HIS A 116 5.77 -15.09 9.96
N THR A 117 5.93 -13.89 9.42
CA THR A 117 5.10 -12.74 9.77
C THR A 117 3.65 -12.97 9.35
N VAL A 118 3.44 -13.45 8.11
CA VAL A 118 2.09 -13.75 7.60
C VAL A 118 1.42 -14.85 8.42
N ALA A 119 2.15 -15.92 8.77
CA ALA A 119 1.63 -16.98 9.63
C ALA A 119 1.24 -16.44 11.02
N ALA A 120 2.05 -15.56 11.60
CA ALA A 120 1.76 -14.91 12.88
C ALA A 120 0.51 -14.00 12.78
N ILE A 121 0.37 -13.24 11.70
CA ILE A 121 -0.82 -12.41 11.41
C ILE A 121 -2.08 -13.27 11.33
N VAL A 122 -2.05 -14.36 10.57
CA VAL A 122 -3.19 -15.28 10.44
C VAL A 122 -3.56 -15.89 11.78
N ALA A 123 -2.57 -16.21 12.62
CA ALA A 123 -2.78 -16.71 13.98
C ALA A 123 -3.16 -15.60 14.99
N LYS A 124 -3.25 -14.34 14.57
CA LYS A 124 -3.45 -13.15 15.43
C LYS A 124 -2.41 -13.03 16.55
N ASN A 125 -1.21 -13.55 16.31
CA ASN A 125 -0.08 -13.42 17.22
C ASN A 125 0.72 -12.14 16.86
N TRP A 126 0.22 -11.01 17.34
CA TRP A 126 0.77 -9.70 16.98
C TRP A 126 2.22 -9.53 17.41
N ARG A 127 2.60 -10.05 18.57
CA ARG A 127 3.99 -10.00 19.06
C ARG A 127 4.96 -10.72 18.13
N ALA A 128 4.58 -11.90 17.64
CA ALA A 128 5.40 -12.65 16.69
C ALA A 128 5.44 -11.95 15.31
N ALA A 129 4.31 -11.36 14.86
CA ALA A 129 4.26 -10.58 13.62
C ALA A 129 5.21 -9.37 13.70
N ILE A 130 5.17 -8.59 14.78
CA ILE A 130 6.06 -7.46 15.05
C ILE A 130 7.52 -7.89 15.02
N ALA A 131 7.87 -8.99 15.70
CA ALA A 131 9.24 -9.50 15.71
C ALA A 131 9.73 -9.83 14.29
N GLY A 132 8.87 -10.43 13.45
CA GLY A 132 9.17 -10.73 12.07
C GLY A 132 9.35 -9.48 11.20
N MET A 133 8.55 -8.44 11.41
CA MET A 133 8.68 -7.15 10.71
C MET A 133 10.02 -6.48 11.06
N LYS A 134 10.32 -6.33 12.34
CA LYS A 134 11.56 -5.70 12.84
C LYS A 134 12.83 -6.43 12.37
N ALA A 135 12.78 -7.76 12.19
CA ALA A 135 13.90 -8.56 11.72
C ALA A 135 14.09 -8.55 10.20
N SER A 136 13.21 -7.91 9.46
CA SER A 136 13.20 -7.95 8.00
C SER A 136 14.13 -6.91 7.37
N LYS A 137 14.51 -7.15 6.09
CA LYS A 137 15.19 -6.13 5.27
C LYS A 137 14.29 -4.92 5.01
N TRP A 138 12.99 -5.12 4.97
CA TRP A 138 12.00 -4.04 4.78
C TRP A 138 12.12 -2.97 5.87
N ALA A 139 12.31 -3.36 7.14
CA ALA A 139 12.55 -2.43 8.24
C ALA A 139 13.78 -1.52 8.01
N THR A 140 14.79 -2.01 7.32
CA THR A 140 15.97 -1.18 6.98
C THR A 140 15.79 -0.34 5.71
N GLN A 141 14.91 -0.74 4.83
CA GLN A 141 14.64 -0.04 3.56
C GLN A 141 13.66 1.14 3.74
N VAL A 142 12.65 0.96 4.57
CA VAL A 142 11.59 1.95 4.83
C VAL A 142 11.30 2.06 6.35
N PRO A 143 12.28 2.47 7.16
CA PRO A 143 12.19 2.37 8.62
C PRO A 143 11.02 3.17 9.21
N ALA A 144 10.74 4.37 8.71
CA ALA A 144 9.62 5.18 9.21
C ALA A 144 8.25 4.53 8.95
N ARG A 145 8.10 3.84 7.80
CA ARG A 145 6.87 3.11 7.45
C ARG A 145 6.71 1.88 8.37
N GLU A 146 7.77 1.12 8.52
CA GLU A 146 7.80 -0.06 9.39
C GLU A 146 7.51 0.30 10.86
N GLU A 147 8.11 1.36 11.38
CA GLU A 147 7.88 1.83 12.75
C GLU A 147 6.40 2.22 12.99
N ASN A 148 5.77 2.89 12.02
CA ASN A 148 4.35 3.23 12.11
C ASN A 148 3.45 1.98 12.11
N ASP A 149 3.73 1.03 11.25
CA ASP A 149 2.99 -0.23 11.16
C ASP A 149 3.17 -1.08 12.42
N VAL A 150 4.39 -1.15 12.94
CA VAL A 150 4.70 -1.82 14.22
C VAL A 150 3.93 -1.18 15.36
N ALA A 151 3.90 0.14 15.46
CA ALA A 151 3.17 0.85 16.52
C ALA A 151 1.66 0.53 16.50
N LEU A 152 1.07 0.40 15.31
CA LEU A 152 -0.33 -0.01 15.17
C LEU A 152 -0.58 -1.44 15.68
N LEU A 153 0.34 -2.38 15.43
CA LEU A 153 0.24 -3.74 15.97
C LEU A 153 0.56 -3.82 17.46
N GLU A 154 1.51 -3.01 17.96
CA GLU A 154 1.83 -2.93 19.39
C GLU A 154 0.60 -2.52 20.22
N ALA A 155 -0.25 -1.63 19.70
CA ALA A 155 -1.52 -1.25 20.34
C ALA A 155 -2.49 -2.43 20.51
N LEU A 156 -2.32 -3.54 19.79
CA LEU A 156 -3.12 -4.75 19.92
C LEU A 156 -2.55 -5.75 20.92
N CYS A 157 -1.33 -5.51 21.42
CA CYS A 157 -0.64 -6.42 22.35
C CYS A 157 -1.01 -6.21 23.81
N GLY A 158 -1.82 -5.20 24.11
CA GLY A 158 -2.39 -4.65 25.34
C GLY A 158 -2.15 -5.37 26.63
#